data_e6a37357cac155e974741bd399ef1112
#
_entry.id   e6a37357cac155e974741bd399ef1112
#
_cell.length_a   1.000
_cell.length_b   1.000
_cell.length_c   1.000
_cell.angle_alpha   90.00
_cell.angle_beta   90.00
_cell.angle_gamma   90.00
#
_symmetry.space_group_name_H-M   'P 1'
#
loop_
_entity.id
_entity.type
_entity.pdbx_description
1 polymer ?
#
loop_
_entity_poly.entity_id
_entity_poly.type
_entity_poly.pdbx_seq_one_letter_code
_entity_poly.pdbx_strand_id
1 'polypeptide(L)'
;MEEVTDVEGGGPLAGIRILDLSAVVSGPMATMVLADQGADVIKVEPPGWGDGIRFLGASNNGVGAMFSMINRNKRSIGVNWKHPEGVALLRQLAQRSDALLQNYRPGKLDRAGLGYDDLHALNPQLVYASINGVGETGPHAGQKVYDYVIQGISGATDTQRSGEREMFRTIVYDKVTALTAAQGITAALLARERGAGGQHVRLSMLDAGLQFNWPDLMWNYTFDDPGAQLAGDLADSYEVNETADGAIVSHALQGDTSAYSTEEMIEFFAKNDMPVGRANRRAEVADDPQVRATGGLVTYDHPRAGLLRQPRPSVRFEGTPAGIRRPSPEVGEH
;
A
#
# COMPACT_ATOMS: atom_id res chain seq x y z
N MET A 1 -20.13 -7.76 -17.30
CA MET A 1 -19.71 -8.52 -16.11
C MET A 1 -18.53 -9.36 -16.60
N GLU A 2 -17.32 -8.89 -16.33
CA GLU A 2 -16.17 -9.77 -16.48
C GLU A 2 -16.12 -10.66 -15.24
N GLU A 3 -16.29 -11.97 -15.47
CA GLU A 3 -16.06 -12.98 -14.45
C GLU A 3 -14.64 -12.81 -13.87
N VAL A 4 -14.50 -13.09 -12.56
CA VAL A 4 -13.19 -13.34 -11.95
C VAL A 4 -12.57 -14.44 -12.80
N THR A 5 -11.69 -14.05 -13.71
CA THR A 5 -11.03 -14.99 -14.60
C THR A 5 -10.15 -15.88 -13.74
N ASP A 6 -10.42 -17.19 -13.77
CA ASP A 6 -9.41 -18.19 -13.47
C ASP A 6 -8.23 -17.91 -14.42
N VAL A 7 -7.26 -17.15 -13.92
CA VAL A 7 -6.00 -16.93 -14.64
C VAL A 7 -5.24 -18.24 -14.52
N GLU A 8 -5.43 -19.12 -15.50
CA GLU A 8 -4.55 -20.27 -15.69
C GLU A 8 -3.11 -19.76 -15.85
N GLY A 9 -2.25 -20.13 -14.90
CA GLY A 9 -0.86 -19.68 -14.84
C GLY A 9 -0.71 -18.49 -13.88
N GLY A 10 -0.52 -18.79 -12.61
CA GLY A 10 -0.33 -17.79 -11.55
C GLY A 10 0.61 -16.65 -11.95
N GLY A 11 0.40 -15.47 -11.37
CA GLY A 11 1.17 -14.25 -11.66
C GLY A 11 2.70 -14.41 -11.54
N PRO A 12 3.48 -13.35 -11.70
CA PRO A 12 4.95 -13.43 -11.74
C PRO A 12 5.58 -13.98 -10.45
N LEU A 13 4.84 -14.01 -9.34
CA LEU A 13 5.26 -14.59 -8.06
C LEU A 13 4.60 -15.97 -7.78
N ALA A 14 4.09 -16.64 -8.81
CA ALA A 14 3.56 -18.00 -8.65
C ALA A 14 4.62 -18.94 -8.07
N GLY A 15 4.23 -19.75 -7.07
CA GLY A 15 5.13 -20.63 -6.36
C GLY A 15 5.85 -20.00 -5.17
N ILE A 16 5.84 -18.69 -5.03
CA ILE A 16 6.39 -17.98 -3.85
C ILE A 16 5.39 -18.01 -2.71
N ARG A 17 5.81 -18.47 -1.53
CA ARG A 17 5.01 -18.47 -0.30
C ARG A 17 5.46 -17.39 0.66
N ILE A 18 4.52 -16.59 1.15
CA ILE A 18 4.79 -15.48 2.07
C ILE A 18 3.99 -15.68 3.36
N LEU A 19 4.67 -15.66 4.50
CA LEU A 19 4.06 -15.65 5.81
C LEU A 19 3.85 -14.20 6.26
N ASP A 20 2.60 -13.77 6.35
CA ASP A 20 2.21 -12.41 6.72
C ASP A 20 1.83 -12.33 8.20
N LEU A 21 2.77 -11.91 9.05
CA LEU A 21 2.53 -11.65 10.47
C LEU A 21 2.16 -10.19 10.74
N SER A 22 1.98 -9.38 9.71
CA SER A 22 1.69 -7.96 9.85
C SER A 22 0.22 -7.69 10.18
N ALA A 23 -0.05 -6.48 10.66
CA ALA A 23 -1.38 -6.01 11.00
C ALA A 23 -1.60 -4.55 10.53
N VAL A 24 -2.83 -4.10 10.56
CA VAL A 24 -3.31 -2.77 10.22
C VAL A 24 -3.19 -2.52 8.71
N VAL A 25 -2.25 -1.69 8.20
CA VAL A 25 -2.27 -1.30 6.78
C VAL A 25 -0.97 -1.62 6.05
N SER A 26 0.15 -1.03 6.44
CA SER A 26 1.40 -1.04 5.64
C SER A 26 1.86 -2.44 5.25
N GLY A 27 1.95 -3.34 6.22
CA GLY A 27 2.31 -4.74 5.96
C GLY A 27 1.24 -5.52 5.17
N PRO A 28 -0.03 -5.52 5.62
CA PRO A 28 -1.09 -6.22 4.90
C PRO A 28 -1.28 -5.74 3.45
N MET A 29 -1.14 -4.44 3.17
CA MET A 29 -1.20 -3.93 1.81
C MET A 29 0.02 -4.37 0.98
N ALA A 30 1.22 -4.42 1.57
CA ALA A 30 2.41 -4.93 0.88
C ALA A 30 2.22 -6.39 0.44
N THR A 31 1.77 -7.24 1.35
CA THR A 31 1.54 -8.65 1.04
C THR A 31 0.33 -8.87 0.12
N MET A 32 -0.67 -7.97 0.11
CA MET A 32 -1.75 -8.00 -0.87
C MET A 32 -1.23 -7.72 -2.28
N VAL A 33 -0.33 -6.73 -2.46
CA VAL A 33 0.30 -6.47 -3.76
C VAL A 33 1.04 -7.71 -4.29
N LEU A 34 1.77 -8.41 -3.43
CA LEU A 34 2.46 -9.65 -3.78
C LEU A 34 1.49 -10.81 -4.05
N ALA A 35 0.38 -10.88 -3.29
CA ALA A 35 -0.68 -11.86 -3.51
C ALA A 35 -1.40 -11.63 -4.84
N ASP A 36 -1.69 -10.38 -5.22
CA ASP A 36 -2.24 -10.02 -6.53
C ASP A 36 -1.33 -10.47 -7.67
N GLN A 37 -0.01 -10.50 -7.44
CA GLN A 37 1.02 -10.96 -8.37
C GLN A 37 1.27 -12.48 -8.32
N GLY A 38 0.50 -13.23 -7.57
CA GLY A 38 0.53 -14.70 -7.59
C GLY A 38 1.14 -15.39 -6.38
N ALA A 39 1.70 -14.66 -5.43
CA ALA A 39 2.24 -15.27 -4.22
C ALA A 39 1.15 -15.95 -3.38
N ASP A 40 1.48 -17.11 -2.78
CA ASP A 40 0.66 -17.79 -1.78
C ASP A 40 0.88 -17.13 -0.41
N VAL A 41 0.00 -16.18 -0.05
CA VAL A 41 0.13 -15.41 1.19
C VAL A 41 -0.72 -16.03 2.29
N ILE A 42 -0.07 -16.39 3.40
CA ILE A 42 -0.71 -16.87 4.62
C ILE A 42 -0.68 -15.77 5.67
N LYS A 43 -1.84 -15.14 5.90
CA LYS A 43 -2.00 -14.14 6.95
C LYS A 43 -2.20 -14.82 8.31
N VAL A 44 -1.38 -14.45 9.27
CA VAL A 44 -1.48 -14.91 10.66
C VAL A 44 -2.22 -13.88 11.49
N GLU A 45 -3.31 -14.29 12.12
CA GLU A 45 -4.15 -13.40 12.91
C GLU A 45 -4.33 -13.93 14.34
N PRO A 46 -4.60 -13.05 15.32
CA PRO A 46 -5.07 -13.48 16.63
C PRO A 46 -6.35 -14.31 16.50
N PRO A 47 -6.46 -15.47 17.18
CA PRO A 47 -7.68 -16.28 17.12
C PRO A 47 -8.92 -15.50 17.58
N GLY A 48 -10.05 -15.77 16.96
CA GLY A 48 -11.35 -15.24 17.30
C GLY A 48 -11.68 -13.91 16.66
N TRP A 49 -10.97 -12.83 16.98
CA TRP A 49 -11.31 -11.49 16.48
C TRP A 49 -10.44 -10.98 15.33
N GLY A 50 -9.28 -11.61 15.07
CA GLY A 50 -8.42 -11.30 13.93
C GLY A 50 -7.65 -9.98 14.03
N ASP A 51 -7.34 -9.40 12.87
CA ASP A 51 -6.71 -8.09 12.75
C ASP A 51 -7.73 -6.97 13.06
N GLY A 52 -7.33 -5.98 13.86
CA GLY A 52 -8.18 -4.84 14.21
C GLY A 52 -8.70 -4.05 13.02
N ILE A 53 -8.02 -4.10 11.87
CA ILE A 53 -8.46 -3.42 10.65
C ILE A 53 -9.78 -4.01 10.07
N ARG A 54 -10.18 -5.19 10.49
CA ARG A 54 -11.47 -5.81 10.11
C ARG A 54 -12.66 -4.95 10.49
N PHE A 55 -12.52 -4.14 11.54
CA PHE A 55 -13.59 -3.32 12.13
C PHE A 55 -13.49 -1.84 11.76
N LEU A 56 -12.56 -1.46 10.88
CA LEU A 56 -12.35 -0.05 10.54
C LEU A 56 -13.01 0.31 9.20
N GLY A 57 -13.77 1.41 9.21
CA GLY A 57 -14.42 1.98 8.02
C GLY A 57 -15.79 1.39 7.73
N ALA A 58 -16.26 1.59 6.51
CA ALA A 58 -17.54 1.04 6.05
C ALA A 58 -17.51 -0.49 6.04
N SER A 59 -18.66 -1.12 6.31
CA SER A 59 -18.75 -2.58 6.33
C SER A 59 -20.11 -3.05 5.80
N ASN A 60 -20.14 -4.27 5.28
CA ASN A 60 -21.37 -4.98 4.94
C ASN A 60 -21.30 -6.42 5.47
N ASN A 61 -22.34 -6.87 6.18
CA ASN A 61 -22.42 -8.17 6.84
C ASN A 61 -21.18 -8.51 7.68
N GLY A 62 -20.57 -7.51 8.35
CA GLY A 62 -19.39 -7.67 9.19
C GLY A 62 -18.06 -7.76 8.44
N VAL A 63 -18.04 -7.57 7.13
CA VAL A 63 -16.82 -7.47 6.32
C VAL A 63 -16.46 -6.00 6.12
N GLY A 64 -15.32 -5.58 6.68
CA GLY A 64 -14.84 -4.21 6.58
C GLY A 64 -14.25 -3.91 5.20
N ALA A 65 -14.58 -2.76 4.62
CA ALA A 65 -14.15 -2.36 3.28
C ALA A 65 -12.62 -2.28 3.17
N MET A 66 -11.93 -1.75 4.18
CA MET A 66 -10.47 -1.67 4.16
C MET A 66 -9.83 -3.05 4.24
N PHE A 67 -10.31 -3.91 5.17
CA PHE A 67 -9.80 -5.27 5.28
C PHE A 67 -9.99 -6.04 3.97
N SER A 68 -11.17 -5.98 3.37
CA SER A 68 -11.49 -6.69 2.13
C SER A 68 -10.57 -6.28 0.97
N MET A 69 -10.16 -5.00 0.92
CA MET A 69 -9.26 -4.50 -0.11
C MET A 69 -7.83 -4.99 0.09
N ILE A 70 -7.27 -4.81 1.29
CA ILE A 70 -5.83 -5.04 1.53
C ILE A 70 -5.49 -6.47 1.96
N ASN A 71 -6.49 -7.38 2.01
CA ASN A 71 -6.28 -8.79 2.35
C ASN A 71 -6.90 -9.77 1.35
N ARG A 72 -7.33 -9.29 0.18
CA ARG A 72 -7.74 -10.18 -0.93
C ARG A 72 -6.58 -11.06 -1.37
N ASN A 73 -6.87 -12.18 -2.01
CA ASN A 73 -5.92 -13.20 -2.46
C ASN A 73 -5.12 -13.89 -1.35
N LYS A 74 -5.41 -13.63 -0.06
CA LYS A 74 -4.72 -14.29 1.05
C LYS A 74 -5.52 -15.47 1.60
N ARG A 75 -4.80 -16.36 2.28
CA ARG A 75 -5.36 -17.34 3.23
C ARG A 75 -5.19 -16.77 4.64
N SER A 76 -6.07 -17.13 5.58
CA SER A 76 -5.97 -16.73 6.98
C SER A 76 -5.88 -17.93 7.89
N ILE A 77 -4.98 -17.86 8.87
CA ILE A 77 -4.89 -18.79 9.99
C ILE A 77 -4.95 -18.03 11.31
N GLY A 78 -5.69 -18.60 12.28
CA GLY A 78 -5.77 -18.05 13.63
C GLY A 78 -4.71 -18.68 14.53
N VAL A 79 -3.66 -17.95 14.91
CA VAL A 79 -2.56 -18.45 15.75
C VAL A 79 -2.25 -17.51 16.89
N ASN A 80 -2.29 -18.04 18.12
CA ASN A 80 -1.81 -17.34 19.30
C ASN A 80 -0.28 -17.53 19.45
N TRP A 81 0.50 -16.67 18.83
CA TRP A 81 1.96 -16.73 18.92
C TRP A 81 2.55 -16.30 20.28
N LYS A 82 1.71 -15.95 21.26
CA LYS A 82 2.13 -15.81 22.66
C LYS A 82 2.18 -17.17 23.38
N HIS A 83 1.60 -18.21 22.80
CA HIS A 83 1.64 -19.57 23.31
C HIS A 83 2.79 -20.36 22.65
N PRO A 84 3.55 -21.19 23.40
CA PRO A 84 4.70 -21.93 22.84
C PRO A 84 4.36 -22.77 21.61
N GLU A 85 3.20 -23.44 21.58
CA GLU A 85 2.75 -24.22 20.43
C GLU A 85 2.48 -23.34 19.20
N GLY A 86 1.93 -22.14 19.41
CA GLY A 86 1.75 -21.17 18.34
C GLY A 86 3.08 -20.69 17.74
N VAL A 87 4.08 -20.44 18.59
CA VAL A 87 5.44 -20.12 18.14
C VAL A 87 6.03 -21.29 17.35
N ALA A 88 5.91 -22.52 17.85
CA ALA A 88 6.42 -23.72 17.18
C ALA A 88 5.77 -23.90 15.79
N LEU A 89 4.46 -23.69 15.67
CA LEU A 89 3.75 -23.73 14.39
C LEU A 89 4.27 -22.67 13.42
N LEU A 90 4.44 -21.42 13.87
CA LEU A 90 4.94 -20.33 13.03
C LEU A 90 6.39 -20.56 12.56
N ARG A 91 7.24 -21.15 13.40
CA ARG A 91 8.59 -21.57 13.02
C ARG A 91 8.57 -22.64 11.92
N GLN A 92 7.66 -23.63 12.01
CA GLN A 92 7.49 -24.64 10.96
C GLN A 92 6.97 -24.02 9.64
N LEU A 93 6.07 -23.05 9.71
CA LEU A 93 5.59 -22.34 8.53
C LEU A 93 6.70 -21.50 7.91
N ALA A 94 7.51 -20.78 8.70
CA ALA A 94 8.64 -20.00 8.22
C ALA A 94 9.71 -20.86 7.51
N GLN A 95 9.96 -22.09 7.99
CA GLN A 95 10.83 -23.05 7.31
C GLN A 95 10.39 -23.41 5.88
N ARG A 96 9.08 -23.28 5.60
CA ARG A 96 8.46 -23.64 4.32
C ARG A 96 8.02 -22.42 3.52
N SER A 97 8.43 -21.23 3.95
CA SER A 97 8.09 -19.97 3.30
C SER A 97 9.32 -19.35 2.64
N ASP A 98 9.09 -18.64 1.55
CA ASP A 98 10.11 -17.90 0.81
C ASP A 98 10.35 -16.53 1.43
N ALA A 99 9.29 -15.91 1.94
CA ALA A 99 9.40 -14.65 2.66
C ALA A 99 8.50 -14.64 3.90
N LEU A 100 8.87 -13.75 4.83
CA LEU A 100 8.06 -13.39 5.99
C LEU A 100 8.03 -11.87 6.09
N LEU A 101 6.85 -11.31 6.34
CA LEU A 101 6.68 -9.88 6.62
C LEU A 101 6.05 -9.67 8.00
N GLN A 102 6.60 -8.74 8.76
CA GLN A 102 6.05 -8.30 10.03
C GLN A 102 6.15 -6.77 10.19
N ASN A 103 5.26 -6.17 10.98
CA ASN A 103 5.30 -4.74 11.32
C ASN A 103 5.11 -4.49 12.82
N TYR A 104 5.62 -5.37 13.66
CA TYR A 104 5.69 -5.16 15.10
C TYR A 104 6.85 -4.26 15.47
N ARG A 105 6.76 -3.66 16.68
CA ARG A 105 7.87 -2.86 17.21
C ARG A 105 9.14 -3.69 17.32
N PRO A 106 10.33 -3.08 17.10
CA PRO A 106 11.62 -3.76 17.21
C PRO A 106 11.76 -4.58 18.51
N GLY A 107 12.33 -5.76 18.39
CA GLY A 107 12.54 -6.69 19.50
C GLY A 107 11.31 -7.48 19.96
N LYS A 108 10.10 -7.22 19.42
CA LYS A 108 8.90 -7.92 19.89
C LYS A 108 8.86 -9.38 19.42
N LEU A 109 9.14 -9.65 18.17
CA LEU A 109 9.19 -11.00 17.62
C LEU A 109 10.47 -11.73 18.02
N ASP A 110 11.58 -11.00 18.19
CA ASP A 110 12.85 -11.56 18.69
C ASP A 110 12.66 -12.22 20.07
N ARG A 111 12.02 -11.53 20.99
CA ARG A 111 11.68 -12.09 22.32
C ARG A 111 10.75 -13.30 22.27
N ALA A 112 10.04 -13.49 21.18
CA ALA A 112 9.17 -14.65 20.98
C ALA A 112 9.87 -15.80 20.22
N GLY A 113 11.16 -15.65 19.83
CA GLY A 113 11.88 -16.63 19.02
C GLY A 113 11.39 -16.69 17.57
N LEU A 114 10.83 -15.58 17.08
CA LEU A 114 10.33 -15.37 15.70
C LEU A 114 11.09 -14.19 15.03
N GLY A 115 12.21 -13.76 15.59
CA GLY A 115 13.09 -12.76 15.02
C GLY A 115 13.84 -13.25 13.78
N TYR A 116 14.54 -12.32 13.12
CA TYR A 116 15.33 -12.66 11.94
C TYR A 116 16.37 -13.75 12.21
N ASP A 117 17.19 -13.58 13.23
CA ASP A 117 18.27 -14.53 13.52
C ASP A 117 17.77 -15.94 13.84
N ASP A 118 16.67 -16.03 14.61
CA ASP A 118 16.03 -17.30 14.94
C ASP A 118 15.48 -18.03 13.71
N LEU A 119 14.81 -17.29 12.81
CA LEU A 119 14.18 -17.89 11.64
C LEU A 119 15.16 -18.10 10.49
N HIS A 120 16.17 -17.24 10.34
CA HIS A 120 17.25 -17.41 9.37
C HIS A 120 18.11 -18.64 9.68
N ALA A 121 18.37 -18.93 10.96
CA ALA A 121 19.05 -20.16 11.38
C ALA A 121 18.25 -21.43 10.99
N LEU A 122 16.92 -21.36 10.92
CA LEU A 122 16.06 -22.47 10.49
C LEU A 122 15.89 -22.54 8.97
N ASN A 123 15.88 -21.40 8.29
CA ASN A 123 15.73 -21.28 6.85
C ASN A 123 16.66 -20.18 6.32
N PRO A 124 17.91 -20.51 5.93
CA PRO A 124 18.87 -19.54 5.39
C PRO A 124 18.44 -18.92 4.05
N GLN A 125 17.39 -19.43 3.43
CA GLN A 125 16.81 -18.88 2.19
C GLN A 125 15.63 -17.92 2.44
N LEU A 126 15.24 -17.73 3.71
CA LEU A 126 14.11 -16.88 4.06
C LEU A 126 14.44 -15.40 3.84
N VAL A 127 13.64 -14.72 3.04
CA VAL A 127 13.58 -13.24 2.99
C VAL A 127 12.72 -12.77 4.16
N TYR A 128 13.34 -12.16 5.17
CA TYR A 128 12.63 -11.64 6.34
C TYR A 128 12.48 -10.13 6.22
N ALA A 129 11.25 -9.63 6.08
CA ALA A 129 10.98 -8.20 5.99
C ALA A 129 10.39 -7.66 7.29
N SER A 130 10.95 -6.57 7.80
CA SER A 130 10.42 -5.86 8.96
C SER A 130 10.14 -4.39 8.64
N ILE A 131 8.91 -3.98 8.93
CA ILE A 131 8.47 -2.58 8.86
C ILE A 131 8.37 -2.05 10.30
N ASN A 132 8.98 -0.89 10.54
CA ASN A 132 8.79 -0.15 11.78
C ASN A 132 8.38 1.31 11.50
N GLY A 133 8.06 2.09 12.54
CA GLY A 133 7.59 3.46 12.36
C GLY A 133 8.70 4.42 11.93
N VAL A 134 9.74 4.54 12.78
CA VAL A 134 10.74 5.63 12.68
C VAL A 134 12.19 5.12 12.73
N GLY A 135 12.41 3.87 12.40
CA GLY A 135 13.72 3.23 12.53
C GLY A 135 13.92 2.48 13.84
N GLU A 136 15.04 1.76 13.93
CA GLU A 136 15.40 0.90 15.07
C GLU A 136 16.22 1.65 16.12
N THR A 137 16.72 2.83 15.80
CA THR A 137 17.57 3.67 16.63
C THR A 137 16.99 5.07 16.78
N GLY A 138 17.57 5.88 17.64
CA GLY A 138 17.15 7.26 17.87
C GLY A 138 16.08 7.40 18.97
N PRO A 139 15.69 8.66 19.29
CA PRO A 139 14.89 8.97 20.48
C PRO A 139 13.45 8.42 20.41
N HIS A 140 12.96 8.07 19.23
CA HIS A 140 11.59 7.62 19.01
C HIS A 140 11.47 6.14 18.61
N ALA A 141 12.56 5.38 18.54
CA ALA A 141 12.60 4.00 18.04
C ALA A 141 11.58 3.04 18.69
N GLY A 142 11.27 3.21 19.98
CA GLY A 142 10.31 2.39 20.70
C GLY A 142 8.87 2.88 20.68
N GLN A 143 8.57 4.00 20.03
CA GLN A 143 7.26 4.62 20.07
C GLN A 143 6.24 3.91 19.17
N LYS A 144 4.96 4.05 19.52
CA LYS A 144 3.85 3.63 18.66
C LYS A 144 3.64 4.68 17.59
N VAL A 145 3.71 4.26 16.35
CA VAL A 145 3.62 5.14 15.18
C VAL A 145 2.51 4.66 14.26
N TYR A 146 1.78 5.63 13.71
CA TYR A 146 0.83 5.48 12.62
C TYR A 146 1.10 6.56 11.57
N ASP A 147 0.44 6.48 10.43
CA ASP A 147 0.58 7.39 9.29
C ASP A 147 0.67 8.87 9.69
N TYR A 148 -0.27 9.37 10.49
CA TYR A 148 -0.33 10.79 10.88
C TYR A 148 0.91 11.27 11.64
N VAL A 149 1.60 10.38 12.35
CA VAL A 149 2.86 10.71 13.02
C VAL A 149 3.96 10.94 11.99
N ILE A 150 3.98 10.11 10.95
CA ILE A 150 4.93 10.27 9.85
C ILE A 150 4.65 11.53 9.04
N GLN A 151 3.38 11.86 8.78
CA GLN A 151 3.02 13.13 8.15
C GLN A 151 3.63 14.32 8.91
N GLY A 152 3.54 14.31 10.25
CA GLY A 152 4.10 15.36 11.08
C GLY A 152 5.64 15.43 11.03
N ILE A 153 6.32 14.29 11.17
CA ILE A 153 7.79 14.24 11.24
C ILE A 153 8.45 14.52 9.88
N SER A 154 7.81 14.10 8.79
CA SER A 154 8.38 14.18 7.43
C SER A 154 8.19 15.53 6.73
N GLY A 155 7.60 16.52 7.41
CA GLY A 155 7.34 17.84 6.83
C GLY A 155 6.07 17.93 5.98
N ALA A 156 5.34 16.83 5.77
CA ALA A 156 4.16 16.83 4.92
C ALA A 156 3.01 17.72 5.40
N THR A 157 2.97 18.02 6.69
CA THR A 157 1.94 18.91 7.26
C THR A 157 2.14 20.39 6.91
N ASP A 158 3.29 20.77 6.36
CA ASP A 158 3.65 22.14 6.02
C ASP A 158 3.45 22.47 4.53
N THR A 159 2.69 21.63 3.81
CA THR A 159 2.56 21.69 2.35
C THR A 159 1.24 22.29 1.86
N GLN A 160 0.37 22.72 2.78
CA GLN A 160 -0.94 23.25 2.41
C GLN A 160 -0.87 24.77 2.12
N ARG A 161 -1.62 25.22 1.11
CA ARG A 161 -1.66 26.63 0.70
C ARG A 161 -2.17 27.60 1.78
N SER A 162 -2.81 27.10 2.82
CA SER A 162 -3.28 27.88 3.97
C SER A 162 -2.13 28.57 4.75
N GLY A 163 -0.90 28.08 4.60
CA GLY A 163 0.23 28.49 5.44
C GLY A 163 0.18 27.95 6.86
N GLU A 164 -0.83 27.15 7.18
CA GLU A 164 -0.97 26.43 8.45
C GLU A 164 -0.59 24.96 8.26
N ARG A 165 -0.18 24.30 9.35
CA ARG A 165 0.11 22.88 9.33
C ARG A 165 -1.16 22.05 9.31
N GLU A 166 -1.40 21.37 8.21
CA GLU A 166 -2.56 20.50 8.00
C GLU A 166 -2.14 19.09 7.56
N MET A 167 -2.86 18.08 8.01
CA MET A 167 -2.62 16.71 7.57
C MET A 167 -3.28 16.41 6.23
N PHE A 168 -2.65 15.61 5.41
CA PHE A 168 -3.31 14.97 4.28
C PHE A 168 -4.51 14.15 4.80
N ARG A 169 -5.66 14.31 4.18
CA ARG A 169 -6.88 13.59 4.58
C ARG A 169 -6.93 12.17 4.05
N THR A 170 -5.77 11.50 4.04
CA THR A 170 -5.61 10.09 3.65
C THR A 170 -4.35 9.52 4.29
N ILE A 171 -4.28 8.19 4.45
CA ILE A 171 -3.10 7.47 4.97
C ILE A 171 -2.07 7.28 3.85
N VAL A 172 -1.31 8.30 3.51
CA VAL A 172 -0.33 8.30 2.42
C VAL A 172 0.87 7.41 2.75
N TYR A 173 1.45 7.56 3.94
CA TYR A 173 2.71 6.91 4.30
C TYR A 173 2.57 5.41 4.60
N ASP A 174 1.42 4.98 5.08
CA ASP A 174 1.10 3.55 5.13
C ASP A 174 1.14 2.92 3.75
N LYS A 175 0.57 3.60 2.74
CA LYS A 175 0.51 3.10 1.36
C LYS A 175 1.89 3.14 0.69
N VAL A 176 2.63 4.24 0.84
CA VAL A 176 4.00 4.36 0.32
C VAL A 176 4.89 3.27 0.91
N THR A 177 4.84 3.09 2.24
CA THR A 177 5.58 2.03 2.94
C THR A 177 5.22 0.65 2.42
N ALA A 178 3.94 0.39 2.17
CA ALA A 178 3.48 -0.89 1.63
C ALA A 178 4.07 -1.18 0.24
N LEU A 179 4.04 -0.20 -0.65
CA LEU A 179 4.61 -0.34 -2.00
C LEU A 179 6.13 -0.52 -1.96
N THR A 180 6.83 0.24 -1.11
CA THR A 180 8.28 0.12 -0.90
C THR A 180 8.63 -1.25 -0.31
N ALA A 181 7.84 -1.76 0.65
CA ALA A 181 8.06 -3.09 1.22
C ALA A 181 7.85 -4.21 0.18
N ALA A 182 6.80 -4.12 -0.64
CA ALA A 182 6.56 -5.08 -1.71
C ALA A 182 7.72 -5.10 -2.72
N GLN A 183 8.19 -3.92 -3.13
CA GLN A 183 9.37 -3.77 -3.99
C GLN A 183 10.63 -4.34 -3.35
N GLY A 184 10.90 -4.05 -2.07
CA GLY A 184 12.06 -4.56 -1.35
C GLY A 184 12.04 -6.08 -1.20
N ILE A 185 10.88 -6.69 -0.90
CA ILE A 185 10.72 -8.15 -0.84
C ILE A 185 10.98 -8.78 -2.21
N THR A 186 10.41 -8.21 -3.27
CA THR A 186 10.61 -8.72 -4.65
C THR A 186 12.08 -8.65 -5.05
N ALA A 187 12.78 -7.55 -4.75
CA ALA A 187 14.21 -7.39 -5.02
C ALA A 187 15.06 -8.41 -4.22
N ALA A 188 14.71 -8.65 -2.97
CA ALA A 188 15.40 -9.64 -2.14
C ALA A 188 15.17 -11.08 -2.63
N LEU A 189 13.95 -11.41 -3.08
CA LEU A 189 13.66 -12.70 -3.72
C LEU A 189 14.47 -12.88 -5.01
N LEU A 190 14.54 -11.85 -5.85
CA LEU A 190 15.37 -11.88 -7.05
C LEU A 190 16.87 -12.06 -6.74
N ALA A 191 17.38 -11.37 -5.70
CA ALA A 191 18.75 -11.55 -5.25
C ALA A 191 19.01 -13.00 -4.77
N ARG A 192 18.06 -13.58 -4.04
CA ARG A 192 18.10 -14.98 -3.62
C ARG A 192 18.17 -15.94 -4.80
N GLU A 193 17.33 -15.76 -5.83
CA GLU A 193 17.35 -16.58 -7.04
C GLU A 193 18.71 -16.49 -7.79
N ARG A 194 19.43 -15.38 -7.60
CA ARG A 194 20.79 -15.17 -8.13
C ARG A 194 21.90 -15.67 -7.20
N GLY A 195 21.56 -16.39 -6.13
CA GLY A 195 22.50 -17.04 -5.23
C GLY A 195 22.93 -16.25 -4.00
N ALA A 196 22.31 -15.10 -3.71
CA ALA A 196 22.65 -14.31 -2.52
C ALA A 196 22.13 -14.92 -1.21
N GLY A 197 21.23 -15.92 -1.29
CA GLY A 197 20.55 -16.47 -0.12
C GLY A 197 19.43 -15.54 0.40
N GLY A 198 18.82 -15.96 1.53
CA GLY A 198 17.86 -15.12 2.24
C GLY A 198 18.53 -13.96 2.96
N GLN A 199 17.73 -12.91 3.26
CA GLN A 199 18.26 -11.71 3.91
C GLN A 199 17.21 -10.98 4.73
N HIS A 200 17.66 -10.08 5.62
CA HIS A 200 16.79 -9.17 6.36
C HIS A 200 16.55 -7.88 5.57
N VAL A 201 15.30 -7.67 5.14
CA VAL A 201 14.86 -6.41 4.54
C VAL A 201 14.28 -5.53 5.64
N ARG A 202 14.94 -4.43 5.96
CA ARG A 202 14.52 -3.47 7.00
C ARG A 202 13.98 -2.21 6.35
N LEU A 203 12.82 -1.77 6.81
CA LEU A 203 12.15 -0.57 6.31
C LEU A 203 11.50 0.19 7.46
N SER A 204 11.66 1.53 7.49
CA SER A 204 10.83 2.38 8.32
C SER A 204 9.82 3.17 7.50
N MET A 205 8.67 3.48 8.11
CA MET A 205 7.70 4.37 7.49
C MET A 205 8.28 5.78 7.29
N LEU A 206 9.17 6.20 8.20
CA LEU A 206 9.83 7.50 8.10
C LEU A 206 10.78 7.54 6.89
N ASP A 207 11.63 6.53 6.70
CA ASP A 207 12.54 6.50 5.54
C ASP A 207 11.77 6.47 4.21
N ALA A 208 10.71 5.66 4.14
CA ALA A 208 9.83 5.63 2.98
C ALA A 208 9.16 6.99 2.73
N GLY A 209 8.73 7.67 3.82
CA GLY A 209 8.13 9.00 3.75
C GLY A 209 9.11 10.07 3.31
N LEU A 210 10.33 10.07 3.85
CA LEU A 210 11.38 11.01 3.44
C LEU A 210 11.75 10.81 1.96
N GLN A 211 11.94 9.57 1.53
CA GLN A 211 12.23 9.27 0.13
C GLN A 211 11.09 9.71 -0.81
N PHE A 212 9.83 9.57 -0.38
CA PHE A 212 8.67 10.00 -1.14
C PHE A 212 8.55 11.53 -1.25
N ASN A 213 8.85 12.25 -0.17
CA ASN A 213 8.71 13.71 -0.12
C ASN A 213 9.87 14.45 -0.80
N TRP A 214 11.06 13.82 -0.86
CA TRP A 214 12.28 14.54 -1.22
C TRP A 214 12.30 15.15 -2.62
N PRO A 215 11.74 14.51 -3.67
CA PRO A 215 11.86 15.02 -5.04
C PRO A 215 11.25 16.40 -5.28
N ASP A 216 10.17 16.73 -4.59
CA ASP A 216 9.42 17.98 -4.79
C ASP A 216 9.20 18.78 -3.49
N LEU A 217 8.67 18.15 -2.44
CA LEU A 217 8.39 18.85 -1.18
C LEU A 217 9.66 19.35 -0.47
N MET A 218 10.79 18.69 -0.68
CA MET A 218 12.05 18.95 0.02
C MET A 218 13.15 19.51 -0.91
N TRP A 219 12.86 19.87 -2.15
CA TRP A 219 13.88 20.30 -3.11
C TRP A 219 14.65 21.55 -2.70
N ASN A 220 14.01 22.49 -1.98
CA ASN A 220 14.65 23.67 -1.42
C ASN A 220 15.62 23.37 -0.24
N TYR A 221 15.58 22.14 0.27
CA TYR A 221 16.41 21.65 1.39
C TYR A 221 17.42 20.59 0.93
N THR A 222 17.56 20.40 -0.40
CA THR A 222 18.48 19.42 -0.97
C THR A 222 19.93 19.92 -0.97
N PHE A 223 20.12 21.23 -1.16
CA PHE A 223 21.44 21.84 -1.21
C PHE A 223 21.75 22.54 0.09
N ASP A 224 22.79 22.10 0.78
CA ASP A 224 23.31 22.72 2.01
C ASP A 224 24.37 23.78 1.65
N ASP A 225 24.03 24.68 0.72
CA ASP A 225 24.86 25.77 0.24
C ASP A 225 24.12 27.11 0.33
N PRO A 226 24.68 28.13 1.00
CA PRO A 226 24.03 29.43 1.12
C PRO A 226 23.75 30.13 -0.21
N GLY A 227 24.41 29.73 -1.30
CA GLY A 227 24.20 30.26 -2.65
C GLY A 227 23.15 29.50 -3.47
N ALA A 228 22.50 28.49 -2.91
CA ALA A 228 21.49 27.72 -3.60
C ALA A 228 20.30 28.59 -4.02
N GLN A 229 19.86 28.44 -5.26
CA GLN A 229 18.66 29.12 -5.75
C GLN A 229 17.41 28.34 -5.32
N LEU A 230 16.53 29.01 -4.58
CA LEU A 230 15.27 28.45 -4.14
C LEU A 230 14.18 28.62 -5.22
N ALA A 231 13.22 27.72 -5.26
CA ALA A 231 12.07 27.77 -6.14
C ALA A 231 10.75 27.81 -5.32
N GLY A 232 9.64 28.15 -5.95
CA GLY A 232 8.30 27.97 -5.37
C GLY A 232 7.92 26.48 -5.36
N ASP A 233 6.86 26.15 -4.65
CA ASP A 233 6.36 24.77 -4.60
C ASP A 233 5.80 24.33 -5.97
N LEU A 234 6.10 23.10 -6.37
CA LEU A 234 5.58 22.55 -7.64
C LEU A 234 4.05 22.58 -7.68
N ALA A 235 3.40 22.35 -6.55
CA ALA A 235 1.96 22.37 -6.42
C ALA A 235 1.31 23.75 -6.70
N ASP A 236 2.07 24.84 -6.62
CA ASP A 236 1.57 26.17 -6.96
C ASP A 236 1.32 26.37 -8.45
N SER A 237 1.86 25.49 -9.28
CA SER A 237 1.63 25.48 -10.73
C SER A 237 0.33 24.80 -11.15
N TYR A 238 -0.40 24.16 -10.22
CA TYR A 238 -1.64 23.43 -10.49
C TYR A 238 -2.80 23.99 -9.69
N GLU A 239 -3.98 23.98 -10.26
CA GLU A 239 -5.20 24.38 -9.54
C GLU A 239 -6.44 23.61 -9.98
N VAL A 240 -7.44 23.64 -9.11
CA VAL A 240 -8.79 23.18 -9.42
C VAL A 240 -9.59 24.37 -9.85
N ASN A 241 -10.11 24.35 -11.07
CA ASN A 241 -10.94 25.41 -11.65
C ASN A 241 -12.38 24.94 -11.77
N GLU A 242 -13.31 25.68 -11.14
CA GLU A 242 -14.74 25.41 -11.26
C GLU A 242 -15.24 25.69 -12.67
N THR A 243 -16.14 24.87 -13.18
CA THR A 243 -16.81 25.01 -14.47
C THR A 243 -18.33 25.11 -14.25
N ALA A 244 -19.10 25.34 -15.30
CA ALA A 244 -20.56 25.47 -15.20
C ALA A 244 -21.25 24.22 -14.62
N ASP A 245 -20.68 23.03 -14.77
CA ASP A 245 -21.27 21.74 -14.42
C ASP A 245 -20.34 20.82 -13.60
N GLY A 246 -19.20 21.33 -13.11
CA GLY A 246 -18.22 20.56 -12.35
C GLY A 246 -16.93 21.31 -12.11
N ALA A 247 -15.79 20.63 -12.28
CA ALA A 247 -14.46 21.25 -12.16
C ALA A 247 -13.42 20.49 -12.98
N ILE A 248 -12.32 21.17 -13.30
CA ILE A 248 -11.13 20.60 -13.93
C ILE A 248 -9.90 20.81 -13.04
N VAL A 249 -8.88 19.98 -13.24
CA VAL A 249 -7.52 20.21 -12.76
C VAL A 249 -6.65 20.53 -13.96
N SER A 250 -5.92 21.63 -13.88
CA SER A 250 -5.00 22.08 -14.93
C SER A 250 -3.83 22.86 -14.34
N HIS A 251 -2.88 23.30 -15.19
CA HIS A 251 -2.00 24.39 -14.79
C HIS A 251 -2.81 25.63 -14.42
N ALA A 252 -2.26 26.45 -13.52
CA ALA A 252 -2.87 27.71 -13.09
C ALA A 252 -3.28 28.57 -14.29
N LEU A 253 -4.53 28.98 -14.33
CA LEU A 253 -5.12 29.71 -15.43
C LEU A 253 -5.32 31.19 -15.08
N GLN A 254 -5.10 32.06 -16.07
CA GLN A 254 -5.56 33.44 -16.01
C GLN A 254 -6.91 33.53 -16.72
N GLY A 255 -8.02 33.34 -15.99
CA GLY A 255 -9.34 33.46 -16.55
C GLY A 255 -10.41 32.72 -15.77
N ASP A 256 -11.66 33.11 -15.98
CA ASP A 256 -12.83 32.49 -15.37
C ASP A 256 -13.34 31.35 -16.27
N THR A 257 -13.35 30.14 -15.75
CA THR A 257 -13.83 28.93 -16.43
C THR A 257 -15.31 28.59 -16.11
N SER A 258 -15.92 29.31 -15.18
CA SER A 258 -17.27 29.00 -14.68
C SER A 258 -18.39 29.14 -15.73
N ALA A 259 -18.13 29.86 -16.82
CA ALA A 259 -19.09 30.02 -17.93
C ALA A 259 -19.06 28.85 -18.93
N TYR A 260 -18.08 27.96 -18.86
CA TYR A 260 -17.90 26.84 -19.79
C TYR A 260 -18.20 25.50 -19.10
N SER A 261 -18.69 24.52 -19.84
CA SER A 261 -18.83 23.17 -19.32
C SER A 261 -17.47 22.49 -19.11
N THR A 262 -17.44 21.50 -18.24
CA THR A 262 -16.24 20.70 -18.01
C THR A 262 -15.72 20.07 -19.31
N GLU A 263 -16.59 19.60 -20.18
CA GLU A 263 -16.22 18.97 -21.45
C GLU A 263 -15.62 19.99 -22.43
N GLU A 264 -16.23 21.17 -22.57
CA GLU A 264 -15.67 22.25 -23.41
C GLU A 264 -14.26 22.64 -22.98
N MET A 265 -14.02 22.71 -21.67
CA MET A 265 -12.69 23.04 -21.14
C MET A 265 -11.69 21.89 -21.41
N ILE A 266 -12.07 20.64 -21.20
CA ILE A 266 -11.22 19.50 -21.52
C ILE A 266 -10.86 19.48 -23.01
N GLU A 267 -11.84 19.71 -23.90
CA GLU A 267 -11.57 19.78 -25.34
C GLU A 267 -10.66 20.96 -25.71
N PHE A 268 -10.83 22.12 -25.09
CA PHE A 268 -9.98 23.28 -25.30
C PHE A 268 -8.53 22.98 -24.97
N PHE A 269 -8.27 22.42 -23.79
CA PHE A 269 -6.92 22.05 -23.34
C PHE A 269 -6.31 20.98 -24.23
N ALA A 270 -7.06 19.93 -24.57
CA ALA A 270 -6.62 18.85 -25.43
C ALA A 270 -6.21 19.35 -26.85
N LYS A 271 -6.99 20.27 -27.44
CA LYS A 271 -6.67 20.88 -28.74
C LYS A 271 -5.39 21.72 -28.72
N ASN A 272 -4.99 22.23 -27.55
CA ASN A 272 -3.79 23.03 -27.37
C ASN A 272 -2.62 22.21 -26.79
N ASP A 273 -2.71 20.88 -26.75
CA ASP A 273 -1.71 19.97 -26.20
C ASP A 273 -1.33 20.31 -24.73
N MET A 274 -2.29 20.72 -23.94
CA MET A 274 -2.12 21.09 -22.54
C MET A 274 -2.73 20.03 -21.61
N PRO A 275 -2.05 19.66 -20.51
CA PRO A 275 -2.57 18.70 -19.55
C PRO A 275 -3.84 19.22 -18.86
N VAL A 276 -4.86 18.39 -18.82
CA VAL A 276 -6.12 18.65 -18.13
C VAL A 276 -6.78 17.35 -17.68
N GLY A 277 -7.55 17.43 -16.62
CA GLY A 277 -8.37 16.31 -16.16
C GLY A 277 -9.61 16.80 -15.45
N ARG A 278 -10.68 15.99 -15.46
CA ARG A 278 -11.86 16.23 -14.65
C ARG A 278 -11.52 16.12 -13.16
N ALA A 279 -11.90 17.07 -12.33
CA ALA A 279 -11.77 17.02 -10.88
C ALA A 279 -12.95 16.26 -10.27
N ASN A 280 -12.93 14.93 -10.37
CA ASN A 280 -14.01 14.08 -9.89
C ASN A 280 -14.18 14.14 -8.37
N ARG A 281 -15.43 14.23 -7.91
CA ARG A 281 -15.77 13.90 -6.53
C ARG A 281 -15.63 12.39 -6.32
N ARG A 282 -15.35 11.95 -5.09
CA ARG A 282 -15.16 10.51 -4.78
C ARG A 282 -16.29 9.60 -5.23
N ALA A 283 -17.54 10.10 -5.23
CA ALA A 283 -18.71 9.36 -5.70
C ALA A 283 -18.75 9.17 -7.23
N GLU A 284 -18.06 10.03 -7.98
CA GLU A 284 -18.09 10.08 -9.45
C GLU A 284 -17.00 9.21 -10.08
N VAL A 285 -15.96 8.85 -9.32
CA VAL A 285 -14.78 8.10 -9.83
C VAL A 285 -15.18 6.80 -10.56
N ALA A 286 -16.18 6.08 -10.04
CA ALA A 286 -16.63 4.83 -10.66
C ALA A 286 -17.38 5.03 -11.98
N ASP A 287 -17.87 6.24 -12.22
CA ASP A 287 -18.64 6.61 -13.41
C ASP A 287 -17.80 7.39 -14.43
N ASP A 288 -16.56 7.74 -14.07
CA ASP A 288 -15.64 8.42 -14.96
C ASP A 288 -15.38 7.59 -16.24
N PRO A 289 -15.52 8.19 -17.44
CA PRO A 289 -15.35 7.48 -18.71
C PRO A 289 -14.01 6.80 -18.87
N GLN A 290 -12.91 7.43 -18.43
CA GLN A 290 -11.56 6.87 -18.53
C GLN A 290 -11.38 5.70 -17.56
N VAL A 291 -11.88 5.80 -16.33
CA VAL A 291 -11.84 4.71 -15.34
C VAL A 291 -12.61 3.49 -15.85
N ARG A 292 -13.78 3.71 -16.46
CA ARG A 292 -14.59 2.64 -17.11
C ARG A 292 -13.87 2.03 -18.30
N ALA A 293 -13.37 2.85 -19.22
CA ALA A 293 -12.72 2.39 -20.45
C ALA A 293 -11.46 1.57 -20.18
N THR A 294 -10.70 1.89 -19.13
CA THR A 294 -9.51 1.15 -18.77
C THR A 294 -9.78 -0.11 -17.93
N GLY A 295 -11.03 -0.34 -17.51
CA GLY A 295 -11.34 -1.42 -16.56
C GLY A 295 -10.60 -1.24 -15.23
N GLY A 296 -10.43 0.01 -14.76
CA GLY A 296 -9.69 0.34 -13.55
C GLY A 296 -10.32 -0.21 -12.27
N LEU A 297 -11.64 -0.42 -12.32
CA LEU A 297 -12.42 -1.03 -11.24
C LEU A 297 -13.03 -2.35 -11.70
N VAL A 298 -12.98 -3.33 -10.82
CA VAL A 298 -13.60 -4.65 -11.01
C VAL A 298 -14.67 -4.87 -9.94
N THR A 299 -15.68 -5.64 -10.30
CA THR A 299 -16.76 -6.03 -9.39
C THR A 299 -16.79 -7.54 -9.30
N TYR A 300 -16.85 -8.08 -8.09
CA TYR A 300 -16.90 -9.51 -7.84
C TYR A 300 -17.69 -9.82 -6.56
N ASP A 301 -18.20 -11.05 -6.45
CA ASP A 301 -18.94 -11.50 -5.30
C ASP A 301 -18.03 -11.94 -4.16
N HIS A 302 -18.30 -11.39 -2.97
CA HIS A 302 -17.71 -11.87 -1.73
C HIS A 302 -18.75 -12.75 -1.01
N PRO A 303 -18.41 -13.97 -0.55
CA PRO A 303 -19.38 -14.94 0.00
C PRO A 303 -20.26 -14.38 1.11
N ARG A 304 -19.75 -13.44 1.89
CA ARG A 304 -20.45 -12.85 3.02
C ARG A 304 -20.87 -11.39 2.79
N ALA A 305 -20.03 -10.59 2.15
CA ALA A 305 -20.31 -9.17 1.92
C ALA A 305 -21.20 -8.90 0.69
N GLY A 306 -21.44 -9.91 -0.17
CA GLY A 306 -22.09 -9.71 -1.46
C GLY A 306 -21.18 -8.98 -2.45
N LEU A 307 -21.76 -8.21 -3.34
CA LEU A 307 -21.05 -7.56 -4.43
C LEU A 307 -20.06 -6.49 -3.94
N LEU A 308 -18.78 -6.68 -4.19
CA LEU A 308 -17.70 -5.74 -3.92
C LEU A 308 -17.24 -5.07 -5.21
N ARG A 309 -16.90 -3.77 -5.12
CA ARG A 309 -16.19 -3.03 -6.17
C ARG A 309 -14.83 -2.60 -5.64
N GLN A 310 -13.76 -2.98 -6.34
CA GLN A 310 -12.39 -2.66 -5.94
C GLN A 310 -11.53 -2.33 -7.17
N PRO A 311 -10.42 -1.59 -7.01
CA PRO A 311 -9.48 -1.43 -8.11
C PRO A 311 -8.86 -2.79 -8.46
N ARG A 312 -8.70 -3.07 -9.75
CA ARG A 312 -7.88 -4.20 -10.19
C ARG A 312 -6.42 -4.01 -9.77
N PRO A 313 -5.57 -5.05 -9.81
CA PRO A 313 -4.13 -4.86 -9.67
C PRO A 313 -3.61 -3.81 -10.67
N SER A 314 -2.83 -2.85 -10.17
CA SER A 314 -2.40 -1.69 -10.98
C SER A 314 -1.40 -2.05 -12.08
N VAL A 315 -0.54 -3.05 -11.84
CA VAL A 315 0.44 -3.52 -12.82
C VAL A 315 -0.16 -4.64 -13.66
N ARG A 316 -0.04 -4.52 -14.97
CA ARG A 316 -0.42 -5.55 -15.94
C ARG A 316 0.81 -6.28 -16.43
N PHE A 317 0.84 -7.59 -16.26
CA PHE A 317 1.88 -8.49 -16.78
C PHE A 317 1.27 -9.28 -17.94
N GLU A 318 1.74 -9.08 -19.16
CA GLU A 318 1.17 -9.74 -20.34
C GLU A 318 1.44 -11.26 -20.35
N GLY A 319 2.62 -11.67 -19.93
CA GLY A 319 3.01 -13.09 -19.89
C GLY A 319 2.59 -13.84 -18.64
N THR A 320 2.35 -13.14 -17.52
CA THR A 320 2.01 -13.69 -16.21
C THR A 320 0.99 -12.79 -15.50
N PRO A 321 -0.28 -12.78 -15.92
CA PRO A 321 -1.26 -11.81 -15.46
C PRO A 321 -1.48 -11.81 -13.95
N ALA A 322 -1.44 -10.61 -13.35
CA ALA A 322 -1.90 -10.38 -11.98
C ALA A 322 -3.43 -10.32 -11.93
N GLY A 323 -4.05 -10.73 -10.81
CA GLY A 323 -5.50 -10.76 -10.72
C GLY A 323 -6.05 -10.91 -9.31
N ILE A 324 -7.35 -10.67 -9.15
CA ILE A 324 -8.10 -11.00 -7.95
C ILE A 324 -8.64 -12.42 -8.14
N ARG A 325 -8.05 -13.37 -7.45
CA ARG A 325 -8.38 -14.80 -7.55
C ARG A 325 -9.22 -15.29 -6.37
N ARG A 326 -9.18 -14.55 -5.25
CA ARG A 326 -9.84 -14.91 -4.01
C ARG A 326 -10.29 -13.65 -3.27
N PRO A 327 -11.51 -13.60 -2.72
CA PRO A 327 -11.91 -12.55 -1.80
C PRO A 327 -11.05 -12.58 -0.53
N SER A 328 -11.17 -11.56 0.32
CA SER A 328 -10.51 -11.53 1.62
C SER A 328 -11.05 -12.67 2.52
N PRO A 329 -10.18 -13.35 3.28
CA PRO A 329 -10.60 -14.50 4.09
C PRO A 329 -11.29 -14.10 5.39
N GLU A 330 -12.10 -15.01 5.94
CA GLU A 330 -12.53 -14.96 7.33
C GLU A 330 -11.35 -15.31 8.27
N VAL A 331 -11.50 -15.01 9.57
CA VAL A 331 -10.45 -15.30 10.57
C VAL A 331 -10.26 -16.82 10.69
N GLY A 332 -9.07 -17.31 10.36
CA GLY A 332 -8.74 -18.73 10.50
C GLY A 332 -9.49 -19.65 9.53
N GLU A 333 -9.89 -19.14 8.39
CA GLU A 333 -10.64 -19.90 7.39
C GLU A 333 -9.86 -21.07 6.78
N HIS A 334 -8.53 -21.08 6.89
CA HIS A 334 -7.67 -22.07 6.22
C HIS A 334 -6.82 -22.89 7.18
#